data_d925b03ab156f698ec3e14b875d6ba31
#
_entry.id   d925b03ab156f698ec3e14b875d6ba31
#
_cell.length_a   1.000
_cell.length_b   1.000
_cell.length_c   1.000
_cell.angle_alpha   90.00
_cell.angle_beta   90.00
_cell.angle_gamma   90.00
#
_symmetry.space_group_name_H-M   'P 1'
#
loop_
_entity.id
_entity.type
_entity.pdbx_description
1 polymer ?
#
loop_
_entity_poly.entity_id
_entity_poly.type
_entity_poly.pdbx_seq_one_letter_code
_entity_poly.pdbx_strand_id
1 'polypeptide(L)'
;MAIHNFKPKKYTNFLEEGKYTGTIEKIEFYEEKGYFAVDIRTNEAIFNTSFSTTNPIFNELAFNYKNEEGKFDDEELIGQRIVFAVKDGAKDYNMNLRSRVVMIKVI
;
A
#
# COMPACT_ATOMS: atom_id res chain seq x y z
N MET A 1 15.02 -14.80 -30.10
CA MET A 1 14.81 -13.97 -28.91
C MET A 1 13.76 -12.90 -29.21
N ALA A 2 12.78 -12.76 -28.37
CA ALA A 2 11.76 -11.73 -28.53
C ALA A 2 11.84 -10.71 -27.39
N ILE A 3 11.77 -9.42 -27.75
CA ILE A 3 11.73 -8.34 -26.78
C ILE A 3 10.30 -7.79 -26.76
N HIS A 4 9.69 -7.84 -25.59
CA HIS A 4 8.32 -7.37 -25.41
C HIS A 4 8.31 -5.93 -24.87
N ASN A 5 7.32 -5.17 -25.26
CA ASN A 5 7.11 -3.83 -24.73
C ASN A 5 6.51 -3.92 -23.31
N PHE A 6 7.27 -4.53 -22.43
CA PHE A 6 6.89 -4.79 -21.06
C PHE A 6 8.09 -4.52 -20.16
N LYS A 7 7.89 -3.67 -19.15
CA LYS A 7 8.92 -3.34 -18.16
C LYS A 7 8.55 -4.01 -16.84
N PRO A 8 9.19 -5.12 -16.49
CA PRO A 8 8.90 -5.80 -15.23
C PRO A 8 9.29 -4.91 -14.03
N LYS A 9 8.53 -5.03 -12.96
CA LYS A 9 8.75 -4.29 -11.72
C LYS A 9 9.05 -5.23 -10.57
N LYS A 10 9.93 -4.82 -9.69
CA LYS A 10 10.21 -5.58 -8.48
C LYS A 10 9.17 -5.27 -7.40
N TYR A 11 8.83 -6.30 -6.63
CA TYR A 11 8.13 -6.11 -5.37
C TYR A 11 9.13 -5.72 -4.30
N THR A 12 8.80 -4.73 -3.49
CA THR A 12 9.66 -4.28 -2.40
C THR A 12 8.81 -3.83 -1.22
N ASN A 13 9.34 -3.96 -0.03
CA ASN A 13 8.74 -3.39 1.18
C ASN A 13 9.54 -2.18 1.71
N PHE A 14 10.50 -1.71 0.93
CA PHE A 14 11.31 -0.56 1.28
C PHE A 14 11.38 0.43 0.12
N LEU A 15 11.12 1.71 0.45
CA LEU A 15 11.37 2.86 -0.41
C LEU A 15 12.14 3.89 0.41
N GLU A 16 13.01 4.65 -0.23
CA GLU A 16 13.69 5.75 0.46
C GLU A 16 12.66 6.77 0.97
N GLU A 17 12.97 7.40 2.09
CA GLU A 17 12.09 8.39 2.69
C GLU A 17 11.72 9.49 1.68
N GLY A 18 10.43 9.81 1.62
CA GLY A 18 9.93 10.83 0.72
C GLY A 18 8.48 10.61 0.36
N LYS A 19 8.04 11.39 -0.63
CA LYS A 19 6.68 11.32 -1.18
C LYS A 19 6.70 10.62 -2.53
N TYR A 20 5.66 9.82 -2.76
CA TYR A 20 5.50 9.05 -3.98
C TYR A 20 4.06 9.13 -4.47
N THR A 21 3.88 8.90 -5.75
CA THR A 21 2.57 8.66 -6.34
C THR A 21 2.52 7.22 -6.82
N GLY A 22 1.34 6.64 -6.79
CA GLY A 22 1.15 5.28 -7.25
C GLY A 22 -0.31 4.94 -7.40
N THR A 23 -0.56 3.67 -7.75
CA THR A 23 -1.92 3.14 -7.90
C THR A 23 -2.05 1.93 -6.99
N ILE A 24 -3.13 1.88 -6.23
CA ILE A 24 -3.42 0.71 -5.39
C ILE A 24 -3.83 -0.44 -6.30
N GLU A 25 -3.06 -1.52 -6.29
CA GLU A 25 -3.32 -2.69 -7.14
C GLU A 25 -4.00 -3.83 -6.41
N LYS A 26 -3.70 -4.02 -5.14
CA LYS A 26 -4.17 -5.17 -4.39
C LYS A 26 -4.31 -4.82 -2.92
N ILE A 27 -5.37 -5.33 -2.31
CA ILE A 27 -5.59 -5.24 -0.86
C ILE A 27 -6.01 -6.62 -0.39
N GLU A 28 -5.29 -7.16 0.58
CA GLU A 28 -5.63 -8.43 1.23
C GLU A 28 -5.86 -8.19 2.72
N PHE A 29 -6.95 -8.72 3.24
CA PHE A 29 -7.27 -8.62 4.65
C PHE A 29 -6.94 -9.92 5.37
N TYR A 30 -6.06 -9.81 6.37
CA TYR A 30 -5.69 -10.91 7.26
C TYR A 30 -6.41 -10.72 8.58
N GLU A 31 -7.67 -11.12 8.62
CA GLU A 31 -8.58 -10.84 9.73
C GLU A 31 -8.05 -11.34 11.06
N GLU A 32 -7.56 -12.59 11.10
CA GLU A 32 -7.04 -13.18 12.34
C GLU A 32 -5.82 -12.45 12.88
N LYS A 33 -5.03 -11.86 12.01
CA LYS A 33 -3.82 -11.11 12.37
C LYS A 33 -4.08 -9.62 12.56
N GLY A 34 -5.24 -9.16 12.14
CA GLY A 34 -5.65 -7.77 12.33
C GLY A 34 -4.92 -6.75 11.47
N TYR A 35 -4.61 -7.09 10.21
CA TYR A 35 -4.01 -6.13 9.31
C TYR A 35 -4.42 -6.32 7.86
N PHE A 36 -4.24 -5.25 7.07
CA PHE A 36 -4.37 -5.27 5.62
C PHE A 36 -2.99 -5.20 4.97
N ALA A 37 -2.75 -6.04 3.98
CA ALA A 37 -1.59 -5.94 3.11
C ALA A 37 -1.99 -5.22 1.83
N VAL A 38 -1.24 -4.21 1.43
CA VAL A 38 -1.56 -3.35 0.30
C VAL A 38 -0.39 -3.28 -0.66
N ASP A 39 -0.65 -3.53 -1.94
CA ASP A 39 0.32 -3.35 -3.00
C ASP A 39 0.05 -2.03 -3.73
N ILE A 40 1.06 -1.18 -3.79
CA ILE A 40 0.99 0.11 -4.46
C ILE A 40 2.00 0.10 -5.61
N ARG A 41 1.49 0.19 -6.83
CA ARG A 41 2.36 0.26 -8.02
C ARG A 41 2.87 1.69 -8.19
N THR A 42 4.20 1.84 -8.13
CA THR A 42 4.89 3.09 -8.46
C THR A 42 5.55 2.98 -9.83
N ASN A 43 6.26 4.02 -10.26
CA ASN A 43 6.97 3.98 -11.54
C ASN A 43 8.08 2.93 -11.59
N GLU A 44 8.70 2.64 -10.45
CA GLU A 44 9.89 1.78 -10.39
C GLU A 44 9.65 0.45 -9.74
N ALA A 45 8.66 0.34 -8.88
CA ALA A 45 8.46 -0.86 -8.08
C ALA A 45 7.00 -1.01 -7.67
N ILE A 46 6.65 -2.22 -7.24
CA ILE A 46 5.40 -2.48 -6.54
C ILE A 46 5.73 -2.50 -5.06
N PHE A 47 5.29 -1.48 -4.34
CA PHE A 47 5.55 -1.34 -2.93
C PHE A 47 4.49 -2.08 -2.12
N ASN A 48 4.94 -3.06 -1.34
CA ASN A 48 4.06 -3.79 -0.43
C ASN A 48 4.19 -3.20 0.97
N THR A 49 3.07 -2.81 1.54
CA THR A 49 3.01 -2.30 2.90
C THR A 49 1.82 -2.91 3.62
N SER A 50 1.82 -2.82 4.93
CA SER A 50 0.72 -3.31 5.73
C SER A 50 0.24 -2.24 6.70
N PHE A 51 -1.07 -2.28 6.98
CA PHE A 51 -1.71 -1.37 7.92
C PHE A 51 -2.50 -2.19 8.92
N SER A 52 -2.22 -1.98 10.20
CA SER A 52 -3.05 -2.53 11.26
C SER A 52 -4.47 -2.00 11.15
N THR A 53 -5.45 -2.80 11.54
CA THR A 53 -6.86 -2.36 11.59
C THR A 53 -7.07 -1.18 12.55
N THR A 54 -6.11 -0.91 13.42
CA THR A 54 -6.14 0.23 14.34
C THR A 54 -5.31 1.42 13.85
N ASN A 55 -4.67 1.31 12.69
CA ASN A 55 -3.86 2.40 12.14
C ASN A 55 -4.75 3.58 11.76
N PRO A 56 -4.55 4.77 12.35
CA PRO A 56 -5.42 5.92 12.09
C PRO A 56 -5.32 6.44 10.65
N ILE A 57 -4.16 6.32 10.02
CA ILE A 57 -3.95 6.78 8.65
C ILE A 57 -4.76 5.94 7.68
N PHE A 58 -4.72 4.62 7.84
CA PHE A 58 -5.49 3.72 6.99
C PHE A 58 -6.99 3.84 7.28
N ASN A 59 -7.37 3.98 8.54
CA ASN A 59 -8.79 4.14 8.90
C ASN A 59 -9.39 5.41 8.30
N GLU A 60 -8.64 6.52 8.29
CA GLU A 60 -9.09 7.75 7.66
C GLU A 60 -9.31 7.57 6.16
N LEU A 61 -8.39 6.90 5.49
CA LEU A 61 -8.54 6.58 4.07
C LEU A 61 -9.75 5.68 3.83
N ALA A 62 -9.85 4.58 4.57
CA ALA A 62 -10.91 3.58 4.38
C ALA A 62 -12.30 4.12 4.72
N PHE A 63 -12.39 5.12 5.58
CA PHE A 63 -13.66 5.73 5.95
C PHE A 63 -14.44 6.25 4.74
N ASN A 64 -13.76 6.71 3.70
CA ASN A 64 -14.38 7.23 2.50
C ASN A 64 -14.80 6.13 1.51
N TYR A 65 -14.53 4.86 1.83
CA TYR A 65 -14.82 3.71 0.96
C TYR A 65 -15.62 2.66 1.71
N LYS A 66 -16.68 3.11 2.39
CA LYS A 66 -17.62 2.22 3.10
C LYS A 66 -18.79 1.88 2.20
N ASN A 67 -19.29 0.66 2.33
CA ASN A 67 -20.53 0.26 1.71
C ASN A 67 -21.74 0.76 2.53
N GLU A 68 -22.96 0.39 2.12
CA GLU A 68 -24.19 0.80 2.80
C GLU A 68 -24.28 0.32 4.26
N GLU A 69 -23.59 -0.78 4.58
CA GLU A 69 -23.56 -1.32 5.94
C GLU A 69 -22.49 -0.64 6.80
N GLY A 70 -21.74 0.31 6.25
CA GLY A 70 -20.64 0.97 6.95
C GLY A 70 -19.34 0.17 7.01
N LYS A 71 -19.25 -0.90 6.21
CA LYS A 71 -18.06 -1.74 6.14
C LYS A 71 -17.14 -1.29 5.01
N PHE A 72 -15.85 -1.44 5.21
CA PHE A 72 -14.87 -1.07 4.20
C PHE A 72 -15.03 -1.90 2.93
N ASP A 73 -15.13 -1.22 1.80
CA ASP A 73 -15.19 -1.83 0.47
C ASP A 73 -13.86 -1.59 -0.24
N ASP A 74 -12.99 -2.60 -0.21
CA ASP A 74 -11.66 -2.49 -0.79
C ASP A 74 -11.67 -2.42 -2.32
N GLU A 75 -12.69 -2.98 -2.96
CA GLU A 75 -12.80 -2.93 -4.42
C GLU A 75 -12.91 -1.51 -4.95
N GLU A 76 -13.53 -0.63 -4.18
CA GLU A 76 -13.65 0.78 -4.57
C GLU A 76 -12.32 1.53 -4.45
N LEU A 77 -11.44 1.07 -3.58
CA LEU A 77 -10.13 1.68 -3.38
C LEU A 77 -9.09 1.15 -4.36
N ILE A 78 -9.22 -0.10 -4.79
CA ILE A 78 -8.32 -0.71 -5.77
C ILE A 78 -8.48 0.03 -7.11
N GLY A 79 -7.33 0.40 -7.71
CA GLY A 79 -7.29 1.16 -8.96
C GLY A 79 -7.20 2.66 -8.77
N GLN A 80 -7.37 3.16 -7.56
CA GLN A 80 -7.26 4.58 -7.28
C GLN A 80 -5.81 5.03 -7.28
N ARG A 81 -5.58 6.21 -7.84
CA ARG A 81 -4.27 6.86 -7.75
C ARG A 81 -4.16 7.56 -6.42
N ILE A 82 -3.00 7.43 -5.80
CA ILE A 82 -2.73 7.99 -4.49
C ILE A 82 -1.40 8.74 -4.48
N VAL A 83 -1.29 9.66 -3.54
CA VAL A 83 -0.02 10.20 -3.09
C VAL A 83 0.20 9.66 -1.68
N PHE A 84 1.42 9.23 -1.40
CA PHE A 84 1.76 8.71 -0.09
C PHE A 84 3.18 9.09 0.29
N ALA A 85 3.45 9.12 1.58
CA ALA A 85 4.78 9.39 2.10
C ALA A 85 5.22 8.25 2.99
N VAL A 86 6.51 7.93 2.91
CA VAL A 86 7.10 6.86 3.70
C VAL A 86 8.27 7.37 4.52
N LYS A 87 8.47 6.73 5.66
CA LYS A 87 9.65 6.87 6.51
C LYS A 87 10.16 5.48 6.86
N ASP A 88 11.38 5.41 7.34
CA ASP A 88 11.95 4.17 7.80
C ASP A 88 11.10 3.62 8.95
N GLY A 89 10.74 2.36 8.82
CA GLY A 89 9.97 1.64 9.81
C GLY A 89 10.82 0.63 10.56
N ALA A 90 10.17 -0.35 11.17
CA ALA A 90 10.85 -1.44 11.86
C ALA A 90 11.56 -2.36 10.86
N LYS A 91 12.59 -3.04 11.33
CA LYS A 91 13.26 -4.07 10.53
C LYS A 91 12.39 -5.33 10.45
N ASP A 92 12.45 -6.01 9.32
CA ASP A 92 11.75 -7.25 9.12
C ASP A 92 12.46 -8.43 9.84
N TYR A 93 11.93 -9.63 9.64
CA TYR A 93 12.47 -10.84 10.25
C TYR A 93 13.94 -11.08 9.90
N ASN A 94 14.37 -10.69 8.70
CA ASN A 94 15.76 -10.85 8.23
C ASN A 94 16.62 -9.63 8.55
N MET A 95 16.18 -8.74 9.42
CA MET A 95 16.85 -7.51 9.81
C MET A 95 17.00 -6.50 8.69
N ASN A 96 16.21 -6.64 7.61
CA ASN A 96 16.14 -5.66 6.54
C ASN A 96 15.18 -4.55 6.91
N LEU A 97 15.55 -3.32 6.61
CA LEU A 97 14.72 -2.16 6.89
C LEU A 97 13.46 -2.19 6.03
N ARG A 98 12.31 -1.90 6.63
CA ARG A 98 11.02 -1.75 5.96
C ARG A 98 10.57 -0.31 6.04
N SER A 99 9.85 0.15 5.02
CA SER A 99 9.23 1.46 5.06
C SER A 99 7.86 1.38 5.74
N ARG A 100 7.49 2.46 6.42
CA ARG A 100 6.13 2.65 6.92
C ARG A 100 5.51 3.86 6.24
N VAL A 101 4.25 3.74 5.91
CA VAL A 101 3.47 4.84 5.33
C VAL A 101 3.04 5.78 6.45
N VAL A 102 3.36 7.05 6.32
CA VAL A 102 3.03 8.07 7.31
C VAL A 102 1.97 9.05 6.79
N MET A 103 1.64 8.97 5.51
CA MET A 103 0.57 9.74 4.89
C MET A 103 0.11 8.99 3.64
N ILE A 104 -1.20 8.98 3.38
CA ILE A 104 -1.77 8.43 2.16
C ILE A 104 -3.07 9.16 1.83
N LYS A 105 -3.22 9.60 0.60
CA LYS A 105 -4.41 10.30 0.11
C LYS A 105 -4.72 9.90 -1.32
N VAL A 106 -6.00 9.79 -1.64
CA VAL A 106 -6.45 9.63 -3.02
C VAL A 106 -6.33 10.98 -3.74
N ILE A 107 -5.77 10.91 -4.93
CA ILE A 107 -5.61 12.09 -5.77
C ILE A 107 -6.91 12.36 -6.54
#